data_4ca8386f84aee247cab90d3f6a8d6ebc
#
_entry.id   4ca8386f84aee247cab90d3f6a8d6ebc
#
_cell.length_a   1.000
_cell.length_b   1.000
_cell.length_c   1.000
_cell.angle_alpha   90.00
_cell.angle_beta   90.00
_cell.angle_gamma   90.00
#
_symmetry.space_group_name_H-M   'P 1'
#
loop_
_entity.id
_entity.type
_entity.pdbx_description
1 polymer ?
#
loop_
_entity_poly.entity_id
_entity_poly.type
_entity_poly.pdbx_seq_one_letter_code
_entity_poly.pdbx_strand_id
1 'polypeptide(L)'
;MAVRKKREEKLSEANINKVIELLAAEKPITKKEACEILHISYNTTRLNKIILDHQETLEFRAKRKAQNKGKGVTEAEKVSIVKHYLNGAVVSDIAKALYRSPAFIKAVIERMGVPQKLPDTDYKGIKEAMIPEPCVAEEFEPNERVWSAQGNCIAVVKREITESHNFERHGSKCYLLWEIEMAECESPYFGLVKDAGHFAPRLAYNIGSLKHLQQYL
;
A
#
# COMPACT_ATOMS: atom_id res chain seq x y z
N MET A 1 2.01 39.24 -24.79
CA MET A 1 1.31 38.83 -23.55
C MET A 1 2.35 38.45 -22.50
N ALA A 2 2.43 39.16 -21.40
CA ALA A 2 3.38 38.90 -20.33
C ALA A 2 2.96 37.59 -19.59
N VAL A 3 3.78 36.55 -19.64
CA VAL A 3 3.60 35.34 -18.85
C VAL A 3 3.73 35.69 -17.37
N ARG A 4 2.62 35.73 -16.63
CA ARG A 4 2.64 35.89 -15.17
C ARG A 4 3.44 34.75 -14.57
N LYS A 5 4.66 34.99 -14.10
CA LYS A 5 5.43 34.03 -13.28
C LYS A 5 4.56 33.63 -12.08
N LYS A 6 4.23 32.34 -11.98
CA LYS A 6 3.56 31.77 -10.81
C LYS A 6 4.43 32.08 -9.59
N ARG A 7 3.92 32.82 -8.60
CA ARG A 7 4.62 33.02 -7.32
C ARG A 7 4.82 31.68 -6.67
N GLU A 8 6.02 31.41 -6.19
CA GLU A 8 6.34 30.20 -5.45
C GLU A 8 5.61 30.23 -4.10
N GLU A 9 4.86 29.16 -3.82
CA GLU A 9 4.06 29.06 -2.59
C GLU A 9 4.98 28.82 -1.39
N LYS A 10 4.73 29.53 -0.28
CA LYS A 10 5.52 29.41 0.97
C LYS A 10 4.81 28.52 2.00
N LEU A 11 4.68 27.24 1.70
CA LEU A 11 4.00 26.24 2.54
C LEU A 11 4.94 25.50 3.50
N SER A 12 6.00 26.16 3.98
CA SER A 12 6.86 25.58 5.01
C SER A 12 6.12 25.49 6.36
N GLU A 13 6.46 24.50 7.17
CA GLU A 13 5.92 24.32 8.52
C GLU A 13 6.00 25.59 9.38
N ALA A 14 7.13 26.31 9.30
CA ALA A 14 7.32 27.57 10.00
C ALA A 14 6.35 28.66 9.56
N ASN A 15 6.09 28.79 8.26
CA ASN A 15 5.16 29.79 7.73
C ASN A 15 3.70 29.46 8.08
N ILE A 16 3.33 28.18 8.06
CA ILE A 16 1.98 27.74 8.44
C ILE A 16 1.75 27.98 9.94
N ASN A 17 2.72 27.62 10.79
CA ASN A 17 2.65 27.89 12.23
C ASN A 17 2.50 29.40 12.50
N LYS A 18 3.30 30.23 11.85
CA LYS A 18 3.19 31.68 11.95
C LYS A 18 1.80 32.21 11.58
N VAL A 19 1.21 31.68 10.52
CA VAL A 19 -0.15 32.06 10.10
C VAL A 19 -1.18 31.63 11.14
N ILE A 20 -1.05 30.41 11.70
CA ILE A 20 -1.94 29.92 12.77
C ILE A 20 -1.86 30.82 14.00
N GLU A 21 -0.65 31.17 14.44
CA GLU A 21 -0.42 32.07 15.57
C GLU A 21 -1.03 33.46 15.34
N LEU A 22 -0.84 34.03 14.15
CA LEU A 22 -1.37 35.35 13.80
C LEU A 22 -2.90 35.34 13.66
N LEU A 23 -3.50 34.26 13.23
CA LEU A 23 -4.96 34.10 13.18
C LEU A 23 -5.59 33.92 14.58
N ALA A 24 -4.82 33.38 15.54
CA ALA A 24 -5.25 33.19 16.93
C ALA A 24 -4.85 34.34 17.88
N ALA A 25 -4.13 35.37 17.40
CA ALA A 25 -3.67 36.48 18.22
C ALA A 25 -4.83 37.37 18.70
N GLU A 26 -4.60 38.19 19.72
CA GLU A 26 -5.60 39.18 20.22
C GLU A 26 -6.11 40.11 19.12
N LYS A 27 -5.24 40.46 18.16
CA LYS A 27 -5.61 41.17 16.94
C LYS A 27 -5.36 40.24 15.74
N PRO A 28 -6.35 39.41 15.39
CA PRO A 28 -6.14 38.44 14.34
C PRO A 28 -6.01 39.07 12.96
N ILE A 29 -5.12 38.53 12.16
CA ILE A 29 -5.00 38.91 10.75
C ILE A 29 -6.21 38.39 9.97
N THR A 30 -6.49 39.06 8.85
CA THR A 30 -7.54 38.62 7.93
C THR A 30 -7.13 37.35 7.16
N LYS A 31 -8.09 36.56 6.72
CA LYS A 31 -7.83 35.39 5.87
C LYS A 31 -7.12 35.75 4.55
N LYS A 32 -7.29 36.98 4.08
CA LYS A 32 -6.61 37.52 2.90
C LYS A 32 -5.11 37.68 3.18
N GLU A 33 -4.75 38.32 4.28
CA GLU A 33 -3.36 38.48 4.72
C GLU A 33 -2.69 37.14 4.97
N ALA A 34 -3.41 36.19 5.58
CA ALA A 34 -2.92 34.85 5.77
C ALA A 34 -2.55 34.15 4.43
N CYS A 35 -3.40 34.29 3.41
CA CYS A 35 -3.10 33.78 2.07
C CYS A 35 -1.90 34.51 1.43
N GLU A 36 -1.75 35.81 1.66
CA GLU A 36 -0.61 36.59 1.17
C GLU A 36 0.72 36.14 1.81
N ILE A 37 0.73 35.83 3.12
CA ILE A 37 1.89 35.31 3.83
C ILE A 37 2.31 33.97 3.25
N LEU A 38 1.36 33.09 2.95
CA LEU A 38 1.62 31.76 2.36
C LEU A 38 1.86 31.81 0.84
N HIS A 39 1.77 32.99 0.22
CA HIS A 39 1.86 33.18 -1.23
C HIS A 39 0.86 32.35 -2.04
N ILE A 40 -0.30 32.04 -1.49
CA ILE A 40 -1.39 31.35 -2.17
C ILE A 40 -2.43 32.33 -2.68
N SER A 41 -3.19 31.94 -3.70
CA SER A 41 -4.35 32.70 -4.15
C SER A 41 -5.39 32.77 -3.04
N TYR A 42 -6.08 33.93 -2.91
CA TYR A 42 -7.13 34.06 -1.92
C TYR A 42 -8.24 33.02 -2.10
N ASN A 43 -8.21 32.03 -1.24
CA ASN A 43 -9.19 30.94 -1.17
C ASN A 43 -9.28 30.44 0.27
N THR A 44 -10.37 30.78 0.94
CA THR A 44 -10.58 30.44 2.35
C THR A 44 -10.71 28.96 2.60
N THR A 45 -11.32 28.20 1.68
CA THR A 45 -11.44 26.74 1.78
C THR A 45 -10.07 26.08 1.71
N ARG A 46 -9.23 26.51 0.76
CA ARG A 46 -7.85 26.01 0.63
C ARG A 46 -7.00 26.37 1.85
N LEU A 47 -7.09 27.61 2.34
CA LEU A 47 -6.38 28.05 3.55
C LEU A 47 -6.76 27.18 4.76
N ASN A 48 -8.05 27.00 5.00
CA ASN A 48 -8.55 26.16 6.10
C ASN A 48 -8.06 24.71 5.97
N LYS A 49 -8.05 24.16 4.76
CA LYS A 49 -7.53 22.81 4.51
C LYS A 49 -6.04 22.70 4.82
N ILE A 50 -5.21 23.66 4.39
CA ILE A 50 -3.78 23.69 4.69
C ILE A 50 -3.55 23.72 6.20
N ILE A 51 -4.30 24.55 6.94
CA ILE A 51 -4.19 24.64 8.40
C ILE A 51 -4.60 23.31 9.05
N LEU A 52 -5.71 22.72 8.63
CA LEU A 52 -6.22 21.46 9.17
C LEU A 52 -5.22 20.30 8.92
N ASP A 53 -4.78 20.14 7.68
CA ASP A 53 -3.80 19.10 7.29
C ASP A 53 -2.49 19.23 8.10
N HIS A 54 -2.09 20.47 8.40
CA HIS A 54 -0.92 20.75 9.23
C HIS A 54 -1.15 20.36 10.70
N GLN A 55 -2.29 20.71 11.28
CA GLN A 55 -2.66 20.36 12.65
C GLN A 55 -2.76 18.84 12.81
N GLU A 56 -3.42 18.13 11.90
CA GLU A 56 -3.50 16.68 11.87
C GLU A 56 -2.10 16.03 11.79
N THR A 57 -1.20 16.63 11.00
CA THR A 57 0.20 16.17 10.90
C THR A 57 0.94 16.31 12.22
N LEU A 58 0.77 17.43 12.93
CA LEU A 58 1.39 17.66 14.23
C LEU A 58 0.84 16.70 15.29
N GLU A 59 -0.48 16.51 15.34
CA GLU A 59 -1.13 15.55 16.24
C GLU A 59 -0.65 14.12 15.98
N PHE A 60 -0.58 13.72 14.71
CA PHE A 60 -0.05 12.41 14.33
C PHE A 60 1.39 12.22 14.82
N ARG A 61 2.25 13.22 14.61
CA ARG A 61 3.65 13.19 15.08
C ARG A 61 3.73 13.10 16.61
N ALA A 62 2.88 13.83 17.32
CA ALA A 62 2.82 13.80 18.79
C ALA A 62 2.38 12.42 19.29
N LYS A 63 1.30 11.85 18.75
CA LYS A 63 0.81 10.51 19.06
C LYS A 63 1.86 9.44 18.77
N ARG A 64 2.50 9.52 17.59
CA ARG A 64 3.59 8.61 17.21
C ARG A 64 4.77 8.67 18.19
N LYS A 65 5.16 9.88 18.61
CA LYS A 65 6.24 10.08 19.59
C LYS A 65 5.88 9.49 20.95
N ALA A 66 4.66 9.72 21.43
CA ALA A 66 4.19 9.24 22.74
C ALA A 66 4.03 7.72 22.79
N GLN A 67 3.48 7.12 21.72
CA GLN A 67 3.13 5.68 21.72
C GLN A 67 4.30 4.79 21.30
N ASN A 68 5.07 5.20 20.29
CA ASN A 68 5.92 4.29 19.52
C ASN A 68 7.42 4.67 19.47
N LYS A 69 7.84 5.81 20.04
CA LYS A 69 9.25 6.22 19.98
C LYS A 69 10.13 5.20 20.69
N GLY A 70 11.09 4.64 19.95
CA GLY A 70 12.05 3.67 20.48
C GLY A 70 11.50 2.26 20.74
N LYS A 71 10.22 2.00 20.46
CA LYS A 71 9.61 0.67 20.66
C LYS A 71 9.69 -0.15 19.38
N GLY A 72 10.11 -1.42 19.53
CA GLY A 72 10.06 -2.42 18.46
C GLY A 72 8.63 -2.73 18.01
N VAL A 73 8.50 -3.59 17.02
CA VAL A 73 7.21 -4.12 16.60
C VAL A 73 6.72 -5.19 17.57
N THR A 74 5.46 -5.13 17.99
CA THR A 74 4.83 -6.18 18.80
C THR A 74 4.25 -7.27 17.90
N GLU A 75 3.98 -8.46 18.45
CA GLU A 75 3.36 -9.55 17.68
C GLU A 75 1.97 -9.15 17.15
N ALA A 76 1.17 -8.46 17.94
CA ALA A 76 -0.12 -7.95 17.52
C ALA A 76 -0.01 -6.94 16.34
N GLU A 77 1.02 -6.09 16.38
CA GLU A 77 1.30 -5.19 15.23
C GLU A 77 1.75 -5.96 13.99
N LYS A 78 2.56 -7.03 14.14
CA LYS A 78 2.97 -7.86 13.00
C LYS A 78 1.75 -8.51 12.33
N VAL A 79 0.87 -9.13 13.14
CA VAL A 79 -0.38 -9.71 12.64
C VAL A 79 -1.21 -8.68 11.88
N SER A 80 -1.40 -7.51 12.47
CA SER A 80 -2.16 -6.42 11.85
C SER A 80 -1.52 -5.95 10.54
N ILE A 81 -0.19 -5.74 10.52
CA ILE A 81 0.54 -5.30 9.32
C ILE A 81 0.39 -6.31 8.19
N VAL A 82 0.69 -7.60 8.45
CA VAL A 82 0.65 -8.64 7.44
C VAL A 82 -0.76 -8.82 6.89
N LYS A 83 -1.73 -8.95 7.80
CA LYS A 83 -3.13 -9.16 7.42
C LYS A 83 -3.66 -8.00 6.56
N HIS A 84 -3.51 -6.78 7.00
CA HIS A 84 -4.00 -5.62 6.23
C HIS A 84 -3.26 -5.44 4.91
N TYR A 85 -1.93 -5.65 4.89
CA TYR A 85 -1.16 -5.53 3.67
C TYR A 85 -1.53 -6.58 2.63
N LEU A 86 -1.65 -7.84 3.02
CA LEU A 86 -2.06 -8.91 2.12
C LEU A 86 -3.51 -8.74 1.64
N ASN A 87 -4.38 -8.14 2.45
CA ASN A 87 -5.76 -7.79 2.10
C ASN A 87 -5.89 -6.48 1.30
N GLY A 88 -4.82 -5.94 0.78
CA GLY A 88 -4.88 -4.83 -0.17
C GLY A 88 -4.59 -3.44 0.41
N ALA A 89 -4.48 -3.29 1.72
CA ALA A 89 -4.22 -1.99 2.31
C ALA A 89 -2.85 -1.43 1.89
N VAL A 90 -2.81 -0.14 1.60
CA VAL A 90 -1.54 0.54 1.26
C VAL A 90 -0.72 0.82 2.51
N VAL A 91 0.61 0.76 2.37
CA VAL A 91 1.56 0.98 3.48
C VAL A 91 1.32 2.28 4.24
N SER A 92 0.92 3.35 3.54
CA SER A 92 0.61 4.65 4.17
C SER A 92 -0.56 4.57 5.15
N ASP A 93 -1.59 3.81 4.84
CA ASP A 93 -2.80 3.71 5.67
C ASP A 93 -2.55 2.81 6.88
N ILE A 94 -1.83 1.70 6.69
CA ILE A 94 -1.35 0.87 7.80
C ILE A 94 -0.47 1.70 8.75
N ALA A 95 0.44 2.50 8.20
CA ALA A 95 1.33 3.36 8.98
C ALA A 95 0.55 4.41 9.80
N LYS A 96 -0.49 5.03 9.20
CA LYS A 96 -1.38 5.96 9.90
C LYS A 96 -2.15 5.27 11.02
N ALA A 97 -2.77 4.12 10.75
CA ALA A 97 -3.57 3.38 11.71
C ALA A 97 -2.74 2.94 12.94
N LEU A 98 -1.49 2.54 12.74
CA LEU A 98 -0.59 2.07 13.80
C LEU A 98 0.32 3.16 14.39
N TYR A 99 0.16 4.42 13.98
CA TYR A 99 1.05 5.52 14.37
C TYR A 99 2.54 5.21 14.16
N ARG A 100 2.87 4.53 13.07
CA ARG A 100 4.24 4.18 12.66
C ARG A 100 4.66 4.98 11.42
N SER A 101 5.92 4.90 11.01
CA SER A 101 6.33 5.46 9.73
C SER A 101 6.13 4.46 8.61
N PRO A 102 5.87 4.91 7.37
CA PRO A 102 5.82 4.00 6.21
C PRO A 102 7.10 3.16 6.05
N ALA A 103 8.27 3.75 6.30
CA ALA A 103 9.54 3.03 6.27
C ALA A 103 9.61 1.91 7.30
N PHE A 104 9.06 2.11 8.52
CA PHE A 104 8.98 1.07 9.53
C PHE A 104 8.09 -0.09 9.07
N ILE A 105 6.92 0.21 8.52
CA ILE A 105 6.00 -0.81 8.00
C ILE A 105 6.67 -1.62 6.88
N LYS A 106 7.31 -0.96 5.91
CA LYS A 106 8.07 -1.64 4.85
C LYS A 106 9.14 -2.57 5.41
N ALA A 107 9.94 -2.09 6.37
CA ALA A 107 10.99 -2.92 6.99
C ALA A 107 10.42 -4.14 7.74
N VAL A 108 9.21 -4.03 8.33
CA VAL A 108 8.53 -5.18 8.94
C VAL A 108 8.09 -6.18 7.87
N ILE A 109 7.45 -5.71 6.80
CA ILE A 109 7.00 -6.53 5.66
C ILE A 109 8.18 -7.31 5.05
N GLU A 110 9.29 -6.63 4.78
CA GLU A 110 10.52 -7.24 4.24
C GLU A 110 11.10 -8.30 5.18
N ARG A 111 11.25 -7.96 6.46
CA ARG A 111 11.81 -8.88 7.47
C ARG A 111 10.99 -10.14 7.64
N MET A 112 9.68 -10.03 7.47
CA MET A 112 8.76 -11.16 7.58
C MET A 112 8.65 -11.96 6.29
N GLY A 113 9.33 -11.55 5.22
CA GLY A 113 9.25 -12.22 3.93
C GLY A 113 7.88 -12.14 3.27
N VAL A 114 7.12 -11.06 3.55
CA VAL A 114 5.81 -10.86 2.92
C VAL A 114 6.04 -10.44 1.47
N PRO A 115 5.38 -11.08 0.49
CA PRO A 115 5.46 -10.66 -0.90
C PRO A 115 5.03 -9.20 -1.07
N GLN A 116 5.82 -8.43 -1.81
CA GLN A 116 5.52 -7.01 -2.01
C GLN A 116 4.65 -6.81 -3.24
N LYS A 117 3.64 -5.96 -3.11
CA LYS A 117 2.83 -5.52 -4.24
C LYS A 117 3.66 -4.61 -5.13
N LEU A 118 3.70 -4.94 -6.41
CA LEU A 118 4.41 -4.17 -7.41
C LEU A 118 3.44 -3.27 -8.17
N PRO A 119 3.90 -2.09 -8.63
CA PRO A 119 3.12 -1.27 -9.55
C PRO A 119 2.83 -2.04 -10.84
N ASP A 120 1.65 -1.85 -11.43
CA ASP A 120 1.21 -2.54 -12.65
C ASP A 120 2.19 -2.39 -13.83
N THR A 121 3.04 -1.36 -13.81
CA THR A 121 4.05 -1.09 -14.83
C THR A 121 5.26 -2.00 -14.77
N ASP A 122 5.57 -2.63 -13.63
CA ASP A 122 6.81 -3.39 -13.42
C ASP A 122 6.72 -4.87 -13.81
N TYR A 123 5.55 -5.30 -14.28
CA TYR A 123 5.27 -6.70 -14.63
C TYR A 123 6.14 -7.30 -15.74
N LYS A 124 6.80 -6.48 -16.53
CA LYS A 124 7.36 -6.94 -17.81
C LYS A 124 8.79 -7.48 -17.78
N GLY A 125 9.47 -7.38 -16.65
CA GLY A 125 10.91 -7.62 -16.68
C GLY A 125 11.50 -8.70 -15.79
N ILE A 126 11.11 -8.80 -14.52
CA ILE A 126 11.86 -9.61 -13.53
C ILE A 126 10.90 -10.40 -12.65
N LYS A 127 10.29 -11.43 -13.19
CA LYS A 127 9.26 -12.24 -12.51
C LYS A 127 9.82 -13.01 -11.30
N GLU A 128 11.05 -13.46 -11.37
CA GLU A 128 11.73 -14.22 -10.32
C GLU A 128 12.05 -13.35 -9.09
N ALA A 129 12.40 -12.08 -9.30
CA ALA A 129 12.67 -11.13 -8.23
C ALA A 129 11.41 -10.68 -7.45
N MET A 130 10.21 -11.01 -7.94
CA MET A 130 8.93 -10.64 -7.31
C MET A 130 8.55 -11.55 -6.15
N ILE A 131 9.09 -12.76 -6.10
CA ILE A 131 8.77 -13.76 -5.08
C ILE A 131 9.96 -13.84 -4.13
N PRO A 132 9.82 -13.40 -2.86
CA PRO A 132 10.89 -13.50 -1.89
C PRO A 132 11.31 -14.95 -1.68
N GLU A 133 12.58 -15.18 -1.36
CA GLU A 133 13.13 -16.51 -1.12
C GLU A 133 12.28 -17.37 -0.17
N PRO A 134 11.75 -16.86 0.95
CA PRO A 134 10.86 -17.64 1.82
C PRO A 134 9.56 -18.09 1.17
N CYS A 135 9.17 -17.48 0.05
CA CYS A 135 7.95 -17.79 -0.68
C CYS A 135 8.17 -18.74 -1.86
N VAL A 136 9.41 -19.10 -2.16
CA VAL A 136 9.72 -20.03 -3.25
C VAL A 136 9.30 -21.44 -2.84
N ALA A 137 8.55 -22.12 -3.69
CA ALA A 137 8.20 -23.51 -3.53
C ALA A 137 8.22 -24.21 -4.88
N GLU A 138 8.59 -25.49 -4.89
CA GLU A 138 8.62 -26.28 -6.11
C GLU A 138 7.22 -26.75 -6.55
N GLU A 139 6.37 -27.06 -5.56
CA GLU A 139 5.02 -27.58 -5.79
C GLU A 139 4.02 -26.97 -4.79
N PHE A 140 2.78 -26.86 -5.24
CA PHE A 140 1.67 -26.35 -4.45
C PHE A 140 0.54 -27.36 -4.41
N GLU A 141 -0.09 -27.49 -3.25
CA GLU A 141 -1.19 -28.42 -3.03
C GLU A 141 -2.55 -27.76 -3.37
N PRO A 142 -3.54 -28.58 -3.80
CA PRO A 142 -4.89 -28.07 -3.98
C PRO A 142 -5.44 -27.43 -2.69
N ASN A 143 -6.11 -26.30 -2.83
CA ASN A 143 -6.61 -25.43 -1.75
C ASN A 143 -5.54 -24.73 -0.90
N GLU A 144 -4.28 -24.82 -1.26
CA GLU A 144 -3.23 -24.03 -0.63
C GLU A 144 -3.42 -22.55 -0.95
N ARG A 145 -3.23 -21.69 0.05
CA ARG A 145 -3.18 -20.24 -0.13
C ARG A 145 -1.79 -19.82 -0.59
N VAL A 146 -1.75 -19.09 -1.69
CA VAL A 146 -0.52 -18.66 -2.34
C VAL A 146 -0.59 -17.17 -2.70
N TRP A 147 0.56 -16.58 -2.95
CA TRP A 147 0.65 -15.25 -3.54
C TRP A 147 0.66 -15.35 -5.07
N SER A 148 -0.29 -14.71 -5.71
CA SER A 148 -0.29 -14.52 -7.17
C SER A 148 0.50 -13.26 -7.50
N ALA A 149 1.76 -13.39 -7.95
CA ALA A 149 2.58 -12.25 -8.34
C ALA A 149 1.95 -11.48 -9.50
N GLN A 150 1.31 -12.17 -10.43
CA GLN A 150 0.65 -11.56 -11.58
C GLN A 150 -0.63 -10.81 -11.19
N GLY A 151 -1.40 -11.32 -10.22
CA GLY A 151 -2.59 -10.66 -9.68
C GLY A 151 -2.28 -9.65 -8.57
N ASN A 152 -1.05 -9.62 -8.04
CA ASN A 152 -0.68 -8.85 -6.85
C ASN A 152 -1.60 -9.14 -5.64
N CYS A 153 -2.05 -10.37 -5.48
CA CYS A 153 -3.05 -10.74 -4.50
C CYS A 153 -2.88 -12.16 -3.96
N ILE A 154 -3.60 -12.46 -2.89
CA ILE A 154 -3.73 -13.82 -2.38
C ILE A 154 -4.61 -14.63 -3.34
N ALA A 155 -4.21 -15.86 -3.61
CA ALA A 155 -4.96 -16.81 -4.41
C ALA A 155 -5.04 -18.17 -3.73
N VAL A 156 -5.97 -19.01 -4.19
CA VAL A 156 -6.08 -20.42 -3.79
C VAL A 156 -5.76 -21.29 -4.98
N VAL A 157 -4.89 -22.26 -4.79
CA VAL A 157 -4.60 -23.28 -5.81
C VAL A 157 -5.82 -24.18 -6.00
N LYS A 158 -6.30 -24.31 -7.22
CA LYS A 158 -7.41 -25.21 -7.55
C LYS A 158 -6.92 -26.56 -8.03
N ARG A 159 -6.01 -26.56 -8.97
CA ARG A 159 -5.38 -27.78 -9.50
C ARG A 159 -4.11 -27.44 -10.26
N GLU A 160 -3.24 -28.42 -10.38
CA GLU A 160 -2.13 -28.39 -11.34
C GLU A 160 -2.68 -28.54 -12.77
N ILE A 161 -2.07 -27.84 -13.72
CA ILE A 161 -2.32 -27.95 -15.15
C ILE A 161 -1.02 -28.43 -15.79
N THR A 162 -0.93 -29.71 -16.11
CA THR A 162 0.24 -30.35 -16.73
C THR A 162 0.05 -30.50 -18.25
N GLU A 163 -0.43 -29.46 -18.90
CA GLU A 163 -0.44 -29.48 -20.37
C GLU A 163 0.99 -29.33 -20.88
N SER A 164 1.42 -30.25 -21.73
CA SER A 164 2.79 -30.34 -22.22
C SER A 164 3.33 -29.02 -22.79
N HIS A 165 2.52 -28.30 -23.55
CA HIS A 165 2.93 -27.02 -24.13
C HIS A 165 3.21 -25.91 -23.10
N ASN A 166 2.53 -25.92 -21.96
CA ASN A 166 2.80 -24.96 -20.86
C ASN A 166 4.12 -25.28 -20.17
N PHE A 167 4.39 -26.55 -19.92
CA PHE A 167 5.66 -27.01 -19.37
C PHE A 167 6.82 -26.73 -20.32
N GLU A 168 6.68 -27.10 -21.59
CA GLU A 168 7.69 -26.83 -22.64
C GLU A 168 7.97 -25.34 -22.79
N ARG A 169 6.92 -24.51 -22.73
CA ARG A 169 7.05 -23.05 -22.91
C ARG A 169 7.72 -22.37 -21.73
N HIS A 170 7.51 -22.85 -20.51
CA HIS A 170 7.86 -22.12 -19.29
C HIS A 170 8.84 -22.86 -18.40
N GLY A 171 9.09 -24.14 -18.65
CA GLY A 171 10.02 -24.97 -17.89
C GLY A 171 9.57 -25.24 -16.43
N SER A 172 8.32 -24.94 -16.11
CA SER A 172 7.78 -25.07 -14.75
C SER A 172 6.31 -25.47 -14.75
N LYS A 173 5.86 -26.07 -13.65
CA LYS A 173 4.46 -26.43 -13.45
C LYS A 173 3.57 -25.21 -13.47
N CYS A 174 2.38 -25.36 -14.03
CA CYS A 174 1.35 -24.34 -14.08
C CYS A 174 0.17 -24.75 -13.22
N TYR A 175 -0.44 -23.78 -12.57
CA TYR A 175 -1.56 -23.98 -11.67
C TYR A 175 -2.75 -23.10 -12.05
N LEU A 176 -3.94 -23.64 -11.91
CA LEU A 176 -5.17 -22.85 -11.96
C LEU A 176 -5.38 -22.25 -10.58
N LEU A 177 -5.41 -20.92 -10.53
CA LEU A 177 -5.58 -20.16 -9.29
C LEU A 177 -6.97 -19.50 -9.24
N TRP A 178 -7.47 -19.38 -8.03
CA TRP A 178 -8.63 -18.54 -7.70
C TRP A 178 -8.15 -17.38 -6.82
N GLU A 179 -8.18 -16.17 -7.34
CA GLU A 179 -7.73 -14.97 -6.66
C GLU A 179 -8.77 -14.48 -5.63
N ILE A 180 -8.42 -14.54 -4.33
CA ILE A 180 -9.36 -14.28 -3.23
C ILE A 180 -9.69 -12.78 -3.12
N GLU A 181 -8.73 -11.88 -3.36
CA GLU A 181 -8.98 -10.44 -3.27
C GLU A 181 -10.08 -9.98 -4.23
N MET A 182 -10.18 -10.62 -5.39
CA MET A 182 -11.27 -10.36 -6.32
C MET A 182 -12.62 -10.87 -5.81
N ALA A 183 -12.60 -11.81 -4.84
CA ALA A 183 -13.79 -12.35 -4.20
C ALA A 183 -14.34 -11.45 -3.08
N GLU A 184 -13.45 -10.77 -2.39
CA GLU A 184 -13.76 -9.89 -1.26
C GLU A 184 -14.01 -8.44 -1.70
N CYS A 185 -13.48 -8.05 -2.86
CA CYS A 185 -13.87 -6.80 -3.50
C CYS A 185 -15.22 -7.03 -4.20
N GLU A 186 -16.22 -6.23 -3.91
CA GLU A 186 -17.45 -6.09 -4.71
C GLU A 186 -17.10 -5.53 -6.10
N SER A 187 -16.15 -6.16 -6.77
CA SER A 187 -15.73 -5.80 -8.11
C SER A 187 -16.74 -6.38 -9.11
N PRO A 188 -17.31 -5.58 -10.01
CA PRO A 188 -18.17 -6.10 -11.08
C PRO A 188 -17.48 -7.14 -11.97
N TYR A 189 -16.15 -7.18 -11.94
CA TYR A 189 -15.33 -8.18 -12.66
C TYR A 189 -15.24 -9.52 -11.94
N PHE A 190 -15.47 -9.57 -10.63
CA PHE A 190 -15.41 -10.82 -9.88
C PHE A 190 -16.50 -11.80 -10.28
N GLY A 191 -17.73 -11.33 -10.44
CA GLY A 191 -18.84 -12.14 -10.95
C GLY A 191 -18.52 -12.69 -12.34
N LEU A 192 -18.06 -11.86 -13.26
CA LEU A 192 -17.67 -12.25 -14.62
C LEU A 192 -16.54 -13.28 -14.63
N VAL A 193 -15.53 -13.14 -13.81
CA VAL A 193 -14.41 -14.08 -13.72
C VAL A 193 -14.85 -15.39 -13.09
N LYS A 194 -15.72 -15.36 -12.07
CA LYS A 194 -16.27 -16.53 -11.41
C LYS A 194 -17.20 -17.32 -12.34
N ASP A 195 -18.05 -16.62 -13.06
CA ASP A 195 -19.05 -17.24 -13.94
C ASP A 195 -18.43 -17.71 -15.26
N ALA A 196 -17.40 -17.03 -15.74
CA ALA A 196 -16.71 -17.39 -16.97
C ALA A 196 -15.78 -18.61 -16.84
N GLY A 197 -15.42 -19.01 -15.62
CA GLY A 197 -14.50 -20.13 -15.41
C GLY A 197 -13.10 -19.97 -16.06
N HIS A 198 -12.81 -18.78 -16.55
CA HIS A 198 -11.62 -18.46 -17.34
C HIS A 198 -10.52 -17.86 -16.46
N PHE A 199 -10.08 -18.62 -15.47
CA PHE A 199 -8.82 -18.26 -14.82
C PHE A 199 -7.69 -18.70 -15.76
N ALA A 200 -6.92 -17.75 -16.24
CA ALA A 200 -5.69 -18.08 -16.92
C ALA A 200 -4.79 -18.86 -15.96
N PRO A 201 -4.19 -19.98 -16.39
CA PRO A 201 -3.24 -20.68 -15.55
C PRO A 201 -2.08 -19.78 -15.19
N ARG A 202 -1.67 -19.78 -13.93
CA ARG A 202 -0.50 -19.03 -13.46
C ARG A 202 0.71 -19.93 -13.49
N LEU A 203 1.84 -19.35 -13.89
CA LEU A 203 3.10 -20.08 -13.89
C LEU A 203 3.62 -20.25 -12.47
N ALA A 204 4.22 -21.39 -12.16
CA ALA A 204 4.72 -21.70 -10.81
C ALA A 204 5.68 -20.61 -10.28
N TYR A 205 6.55 -20.07 -11.12
CA TYR A 205 7.48 -19.02 -10.71
C TYR A 205 6.80 -17.65 -10.45
N ASN A 206 5.54 -17.49 -10.83
CA ASN A 206 4.74 -16.32 -10.51
C ASN A 206 3.90 -16.49 -9.23
N ILE A 207 4.06 -17.61 -8.56
CA ILE A 207 3.30 -18.03 -7.40
C ILE A 207 4.24 -18.16 -6.21
N GLY A 208 3.94 -17.46 -5.13
CA GLY A 208 4.72 -17.51 -3.89
C GLY A 208 3.98 -18.26 -2.79
N SER A 209 4.66 -19.13 -2.07
CA SER A 209 4.12 -19.81 -0.89
C SER A 209 3.86 -18.80 0.23
N LEU A 210 2.73 -18.94 0.93
CA LEU A 210 2.40 -18.19 2.13
C LEU A 210 2.43 -19.05 3.40
N LYS A 211 2.97 -20.29 3.33
CA LYS A 211 3.03 -21.23 4.47
C LYS A 211 3.67 -20.60 5.70
N HIS A 212 4.77 -19.86 5.53
CA HIS A 212 5.47 -19.20 6.63
C HIS A 212 4.68 -18.05 7.26
N LEU A 213 3.65 -17.53 6.56
CA LEU A 213 2.76 -16.46 7.03
C LEU A 213 1.40 -16.98 7.49
N GLN A 214 1.16 -18.30 7.48
CA GLN A 214 -0.15 -18.90 7.76
C GLN A 214 -0.73 -18.47 9.10
N GLN A 215 0.10 -18.22 10.10
CA GLN A 215 -0.34 -17.72 11.41
C GLN A 215 -0.90 -16.29 11.40
N TYR A 216 -0.68 -15.54 10.31
CA TYR A 216 -1.12 -14.16 10.14
C TYR A 216 -2.30 -14.03 9.15
N LEU A 217 -2.64 -15.12 8.46
CA LEU A 217 -3.73 -15.21 7.50
C LEU A 217 -5.00 -15.76 8.15
#